data_6128cffef1a1bc8cb755ca72256764c0
#
_entry.id   6128cffef1a1bc8cb755ca72256764c0
#
_cell.length_a   1.000
_cell.length_b   1.000
_cell.length_c   1.000
_cell.angle_alpha   90.00
_cell.angle_beta   90.00
_cell.angle_gamma   90.00
#
_symmetry.space_group_name_H-M   'P 1'
#
loop_
_entity.id
_entity.type
_entity.pdbx_description
1 polymer ?
#
loop_
_entity_poly.entity_id
_entity_poly.type
_entity_poly.pdbx_seq_one_letter_code
_entity_poly.pdbx_strand_id
1 'polypeptide(L)'
;VDITSGLYLLAQYDAYQKAADLATSEQDATDVKAFLKQTITVDADSGETATVSDYVSQKTMENLETYAAIETRFEELGGQLTAEEEAQADSYASQLMEQYGDTYKANGIGLNTVQRFERILIKSSDLLELVYGVDGETPVSDADLTSHLENNMYELAYYTIPLYNTSTYASADEDQTSEMLDLVQDAVDQTNAYAASLTGLSDSDFSSALLGYFSSVVTSALPEVYAVLGSTYSSDSNAPSLELI
;
A
#
# COMPACT_ATOMS: atom_id res chain seq x y z
N VAL A 1 -22.88 14.88 12.12
CA VAL A 1 -21.50 15.39 11.97
C VAL A 1 -21.51 16.66 11.13
N ASP A 2 -20.85 17.72 11.61
CA ASP A 2 -20.76 18.98 10.89
C ASP A 2 -19.54 18.99 9.94
N ILE A 3 -19.78 19.23 8.66
CA ILE A 3 -18.70 19.43 7.68
C ILE A 3 -18.24 20.88 7.75
N THR A 4 -16.99 21.09 8.17
CA THR A 4 -16.39 22.42 8.19
C THR A 4 -15.91 22.84 6.79
N SER A 5 -15.81 24.15 6.55
CA SER A 5 -15.24 24.65 5.27
C SER A 5 -13.81 24.16 5.03
N GLY A 6 -13.01 24.03 6.08
CA GLY A 6 -11.66 23.48 5.98
C GLY A 6 -11.65 22.04 5.47
N LEU A 7 -12.51 21.18 6.02
CA LEU A 7 -12.61 19.78 5.60
C LEU A 7 -13.12 19.65 4.16
N TYR A 8 -14.07 20.53 3.76
CA TYR A 8 -14.51 20.63 2.36
C TYR A 8 -13.34 20.99 1.42
N LEU A 9 -12.56 22.01 1.80
CA LEU A 9 -11.42 22.45 0.99
C LEU A 9 -10.32 21.37 0.92
N LEU A 10 -10.09 20.62 1.99
CA LEU A 10 -9.15 19.49 1.97
C LEU A 10 -9.65 18.40 1.03
N ALA A 11 -10.91 17.98 1.16
CA ALA A 11 -11.50 16.97 0.29
C ALA A 11 -11.48 17.39 -1.20
N GLN A 12 -11.70 18.68 -1.48
CA GLN A 12 -11.62 19.23 -2.83
C GLN A 12 -10.17 19.26 -3.36
N TYR A 13 -9.22 19.60 -2.50
CA TYR A 13 -7.80 19.57 -2.85
C TYR A 13 -7.37 18.15 -3.20
N ASP A 14 -7.71 17.15 -2.37
CA ASP A 14 -7.39 15.74 -2.63
C ASP A 14 -8.05 15.23 -3.93
N ALA A 15 -9.31 15.61 -4.17
CA ALA A 15 -10.00 15.25 -5.41
C ALA A 15 -9.31 15.87 -6.64
N TYR A 16 -8.80 17.10 -6.53
CA TYR A 16 -8.05 17.73 -7.60
C TYR A 16 -6.70 17.02 -7.83
N GLN A 17 -5.97 16.65 -6.78
CA GLN A 17 -4.71 15.91 -6.92
C GLN A 17 -4.95 14.56 -7.62
N LYS A 18 -5.99 13.82 -7.23
CA LYS A 18 -6.36 12.57 -7.91
C LYS A 18 -6.72 12.77 -9.38
N ALA A 19 -7.40 13.86 -9.72
CA ALA A 19 -7.65 14.19 -11.12
C ALA A 19 -6.35 14.51 -11.88
N ALA A 20 -5.39 15.15 -11.23
CA ALA A 20 -4.08 15.44 -11.82
C ALA A 20 -3.24 14.16 -12.02
N ASP A 21 -3.35 13.18 -11.11
CA ASP A 21 -2.68 11.87 -11.25
C ASP A 21 -3.27 11.04 -12.42
N LEU A 22 -4.53 11.24 -12.75
CA LEU A 22 -5.19 10.62 -13.91
C LEU A 22 -4.88 11.32 -15.24
N ALA A 23 -4.24 12.50 -15.19
CA ALA A 23 -3.90 13.26 -16.38
C ALA A 23 -2.79 12.57 -17.20
N THR A 24 -2.95 12.57 -18.51
CA THR A 24 -1.92 12.11 -19.45
C THR A 24 -0.91 13.23 -19.73
N SER A 25 0.18 12.90 -20.46
CA SER A 25 1.19 13.86 -20.89
C SER A 25 0.66 14.97 -21.83
N GLU A 26 -0.54 14.80 -22.37
CA GLU A 26 -1.21 15.79 -23.23
C GLU A 26 -2.00 16.83 -22.43
N GLN A 27 -2.15 16.64 -21.11
CA GLN A 27 -2.95 17.45 -20.21
C GLN A 27 -2.06 18.21 -19.24
N ASP A 28 -2.29 19.51 -19.10
CA ASP A 28 -1.54 20.37 -18.17
C ASP A 28 -2.36 20.67 -16.92
N ALA A 29 -2.06 19.95 -15.84
CA ALA A 29 -2.69 20.13 -14.53
C ALA A 29 -2.17 21.38 -13.78
N THR A 30 -1.11 22.05 -14.26
CA THR A 30 -0.57 23.27 -13.62
C THR A 30 -1.41 24.49 -13.92
N ASP A 31 -2.08 24.56 -15.09
CA ASP A 31 -3.11 25.56 -15.37
C ASP A 31 -4.47 25.06 -14.89
N VAL A 32 -4.79 25.33 -13.62
CA VAL A 32 -6.03 24.89 -12.97
C VAL A 32 -7.29 25.22 -13.79
N LYS A 33 -7.38 26.43 -14.37
CA LYS A 33 -8.58 26.86 -15.11
C LYS A 33 -8.76 26.14 -16.43
N ALA A 34 -7.66 25.86 -17.11
CA ALA A 34 -7.66 25.09 -18.35
C ALA A 34 -7.93 23.61 -18.04
N PHE A 35 -7.26 23.05 -17.02
CA PHE A 35 -7.37 21.65 -16.63
C PHE A 35 -8.79 21.28 -16.19
N LEU A 36 -9.47 22.09 -15.40
CA LEU A 36 -10.86 21.84 -14.98
C LEU A 36 -11.85 21.61 -16.13
N LYS A 37 -11.54 22.07 -17.35
CA LYS A 37 -12.37 21.91 -18.55
C LYS A 37 -11.99 20.71 -19.38
N GLN A 38 -10.88 20.08 -19.09
CA GLN A 38 -10.40 18.91 -19.84
C GLN A 38 -11.16 17.65 -19.42
N THR A 39 -11.11 16.64 -20.29
CA THR A 39 -11.68 15.32 -20.03
C THR A 39 -10.54 14.39 -19.64
N ILE A 40 -10.72 13.65 -18.56
CA ILE A 40 -9.80 12.60 -18.09
C ILE A 40 -10.49 11.24 -18.16
N THR A 41 -9.72 10.19 -18.29
CA THR A 41 -10.20 8.80 -18.13
C THR A 41 -10.21 8.47 -16.65
N VAL A 42 -11.37 8.21 -16.08
CA VAL A 42 -11.56 7.94 -14.65
C VAL A 42 -11.45 6.47 -14.30
N ASP A 43 -11.67 5.62 -15.28
CA ASP A 43 -11.52 4.16 -15.20
C ASP A 43 -10.94 3.65 -16.52
N ALA A 44 -9.74 3.10 -16.46
CA ALA A 44 -9.00 2.61 -17.63
C ALA A 44 -9.61 1.31 -18.19
N ASP A 45 -10.23 0.49 -17.34
CA ASP A 45 -10.77 -0.82 -17.73
C ASP A 45 -12.11 -0.68 -18.47
N SER A 46 -12.98 0.20 -17.99
CA SER A 46 -14.26 0.51 -18.62
C SER A 46 -14.15 1.59 -19.72
N GLY A 47 -13.07 2.38 -19.70
CA GLY A 47 -12.91 3.55 -20.56
C GLY A 47 -13.83 4.73 -20.17
N GLU A 48 -14.34 4.75 -18.94
CA GLU A 48 -15.16 5.84 -18.44
C GLU A 48 -14.40 7.15 -18.39
N THR A 49 -15.03 8.23 -18.81
CA THR A 49 -14.43 9.57 -18.85
C THR A 49 -15.35 10.59 -18.19
N ALA A 50 -14.72 11.63 -17.59
CA ALA A 50 -15.44 12.77 -17.03
C ALA A 50 -14.66 14.07 -17.29
N THR A 51 -15.33 15.23 -17.22
CA THR A 51 -14.58 16.48 -17.11
C THR A 51 -13.90 16.52 -15.74
N VAL A 52 -12.72 17.14 -15.69
CA VAL A 52 -12.00 17.31 -14.40
C VAL A 52 -12.89 18.02 -13.37
N SER A 53 -13.65 19.02 -13.80
CA SER A 53 -14.59 19.75 -12.92
C SER A 53 -15.66 18.84 -12.31
N ASP A 54 -16.27 17.97 -13.12
CA ASP A 54 -17.30 17.04 -12.65
C ASP A 54 -16.71 15.98 -11.74
N TYR A 55 -15.55 15.42 -12.12
CA TYR A 55 -14.83 14.45 -11.30
C TYR A 55 -14.47 15.03 -9.93
N VAL A 56 -13.85 16.21 -9.90
CA VAL A 56 -13.47 16.87 -8.64
C VAL A 56 -14.71 17.14 -7.78
N SER A 57 -15.80 17.63 -8.38
CA SER A 57 -17.04 17.89 -7.64
C SER A 57 -17.63 16.61 -7.03
N GLN A 58 -17.75 15.56 -7.83
CA GLN A 58 -18.27 14.27 -7.37
C GLN A 58 -17.37 13.67 -6.29
N LYS A 59 -16.07 13.62 -6.55
CA LYS A 59 -15.09 12.99 -5.63
C LYS A 59 -15.00 13.75 -4.30
N THR A 60 -15.12 15.08 -4.34
CA THR A 60 -15.22 15.89 -3.11
C THR A 60 -16.41 15.46 -2.25
N MET A 61 -17.59 15.30 -2.86
CA MET A 61 -18.80 14.89 -2.12
C MET A 61 -18.69 13.46 -1.58
N GLU A 62 -18.17 12.53 -2.38
CA GLU A 62 -17.91 11.14 -1.94
C GLU A 62 -16.96 11.10 -0.74
N ASN A 63 -15.87 11.87 -0.78
CA ASN A 63 -14.93 11.96 0.34
C ASN A 63 -15.61 12.50 1.60
N LEU A 64 -16.41 13.57 1.48
CA LEU A 64 -17.10 14.16 2.61
C LEU A 64 -18.18 13.23 3.21
N GLU A 65 -18.92 12.52 2.37
CA GLU A 65 -19.88 11.51 2.80
C GLU A 65 -19.17 10.39 3.55
N THR A 66 -18.02 9.94 3.06
CA THR A 66 -17.19 8.94 3.72
C THR A 66 -16.68 9.43 5.07
N TYR A 67 -16.15 10.65 5.16
CA TYR A 67 -15.68 11.22 6.43
C TYR A 67 -16.81 11.36 7.46
N ALA A 68 -17.97 11.84 7.02
CA ALA A 68 -19.14 11.95 7.89
C ALA A 68 -19.65 10.58 8.36
N ALA A 69 -19.66 9.58 7.47
CA ALA A 69 -20.07 8.21 7.81
C ALA A 69 -19.12 7.58 8.83
N ILE A 70 -17.79 7.73 8.66
CA ILE A 70 -16.78 7.23 9.60
C ILE A 70 -17.01 7.85 10.99
N GLU A 71 -17.08 9.19 11.08
CA GLU A 71 -17.27 9.86 12.38
C GLU A 71 -18.59 9.45 13.04
N THR A 72 -19.69 9.42 12.27
CA THR A 72 -21.01 9.03 12.78
C THR A 72 -21.00 7.59 13.29
N ARG A 73 -20.48 6.67 12.48
CA ARG A 73 -20.48 5.24 12.82
C ARG A 73 -19.58 4.94 14.02
N PHE A 74 -18.42 5.60 14.10
CA PHE A 74 -17.52 5.49 15.22
C PHE A 74 -18.18 5.91 16.53
N GLU A 75 -18.90 7.03 16.52
CA GLU A 75 -19.67 7.51 17.69
C GLU A 75 -20.83 6.56 18.06
N GLU A 76 -21.58 6.05 17.06
CA GLU A 76 -22.68 5.10 17.28
C GLU A 76 -22.21 3.81 17.96
N LEU A 77 -21.02 3.33 17.62
CA LEU A 77 -20.42 2.14 18.22
C LEU A 77 -19.73 2.43 19.56
N GLY A 78 -19.77 3.67 20.05
CA GLY A 78 -19.13 4.06 21.29
C GLY A 78 -17.61 4.18 21.22
N GLY A 79 -17.05 4.27 20.00
CA GLY A 79 -15.63 4.43 19.78
C GLY A 79 -15.07 5.70 20.41
N GLN A 80 -13.86 5.62 20.94
CA GLN A 80 -13.11 6.72 21.52
C GLN A 80 -11.64 6.58 21.19
N LEU A 81 -11.06 7.60 20.59
CA LEU A 81 -9.62 7.61 20.37
C LEU A 81 -8.89 7.66 21.72
N THR A 82 -7.83 6.89 21.84
CA THR A 82 -6.94 6.96 22.99
C THR A 82 -6.09 8.23 22.98
N ALA A 83 -5.51 8.59 24.10
CA ALA A 83 -4.58 9.74 24.16
C ALA A 83 -3.34 9.56 23.27
N GLU A 84 -2.91 8.32 23.01
CA GLU A 84 -1.80 7.99 22.12
C GLU A 84 -2.19 8.23 20.66
N GLU A 85 -3.36 7.78 20.23
CA GLU A 85 -3.89 8.00 18.89
C GLU A 85 -4.16 9.47 18.59
N GLU A 86 -4.69 10.21 19.57
CA GLU A 86 -4.83 11.67 19.40
C GLU A 86 -3.47 12.36 19.24
N ALA A 87 -2.46 11.97 20.03
CA ALA A 87 -1.12 12.51 19.91
C ALA A 87 -0.45 12.12 18.59
N GLN A 88 -0.73 10.91 18.08
CA GLN A 88 -0.26 10.45 16.78
C GLN A 88 -0.87 11.27 15.66
N ALA A 89 -2.19 11.50 15.66
CA ALA A 89 -2.88 12.35 14.69
C ALA A 89 -2.30 13.78 14.68
N ASP A 90 -2.05 14.36 15.86
CA ASP A 90 -1.46 15.69 16.00
C ASP A 90 -0.02 15.76 15.48
N SER A 91 0.76 14.69 15.69
CA SER A 91 2.12 14.57 15.17
C SER A 91 2.14 14.48 13.64
N TYR A 92 1.32 13.63 13.03
CA TYR A 92 1.20 13.52 11.57
C TYR A 92 0.72 14.81 10.93
N ALA A 93 -0.31 15.43 11.51
CA ALA A 93 -0.79 16.72 11.02
C ALA A 93 0.30 17.80 11.06
N SER A 94 1.13 17.81 12.10
CA SER A 94 2.25 18.76 12.22
C SER A 94 3.31 18.51 11.15
N GLN A 95 3.67 17.25 10.88
CA GLN A 95 4.62 16.88 9.83
C GLN A 95 4.12 17.26 8.43
N LEU A 96 2.83 17.02 8.14
CA LEU A 96 2.21 17.44 6.89
C LEU A 96 2.19 18.96 6.73
N MET A 97 1.95 19.69 7.82
CA MET A 97 1.99 21.15 7.81
C MET A 97 3.42 21.73 7.71
N GLU A 98 4.44 21.00 8.15
CA GLU A 98 5.85 21.36 7.89
C GLU A 98 6.20 21.14 6.42
N GLN A 99 5.76 20.06 5.82
CA GLN A 99 6.08 19.70 4.44
C GLN A 99 5.25 20.47 3.40
N TYR A 100 3.95 20.60 3.62
CA TYR A 100 2.98 21.13 2.66
C TYR A 100 2.23 22.37 3.13
N GLY A 101 2.57 22.92 4.29
CA GLY A 101 1.78 23.95 4.96
C GLY A 101 1.55 25.22 4.17
N ASP A 102 2.49 25.64 3.31
CA ASP A 102 2.30 26.81 2.46
C ASP A 102 1.23 26.54 1.39
N THR A 103 1.25 25.35 0.77
CA THR A 103 0.24 24.92 -0.19
C THR A 103 -1.13 24.78 0.46
N TYR A 104 -1.21 24.14 1.64
CA TYR A 104 -2.45 23.98 2.38
C TYR A 104 -3.06 25.32 2.78
N LYS A 105 -2.28 26.24 3.34
CA LYS A 105 -2.73 27.59 3.73
C LYS A 105 -3.21 28.41 2.54
N ALA A 106 -2.51 28.31 1.39
CA ALA A 106 -2.92 28.97 0.16
C ALA A 106 -4.30 28.48 -0.34
N ASN A 107 -4.66 27.24 -0.03
CA ASN A 107 -5.95 26.64 -0.34
C ASN A 107 -6.97 26.72 0.83
N GLY A 108 -6.68 27.48 1.89
CA GLY A 108 -7.59 27.69 3.01
C GLY A 108 -7.65 26.50 4.01
N ILE A 109 -6.69 25.60 3.94
CA ILE A 109 -6.60 24.41 4.81
C ILE A 109 -5.66 24.72 5.97
N GLY A 110 -6.18 24.73 7.19
CA GLY A 110 -5.40 24.99 8.42
C GLY A 110 -5.05 23.72 9.18
N LEU A 111 -4.14 23.83 10.14
CA LEU A 111 -3.69 22.72 11.01
C LEU A 111 -4.85 21.96 11.65
N ASN A 112 -5.86 22.65 12.20
CA ASN A 112 -7.00 21.99 12.84
C ASN A 112 -7.79 21.10 11.87
N THR A 113 -7.84 21.47 10.59
CA THR A 113 -8.47 20.65 9.55
C THR A 113 -7.69 19.37 9.33
N VAL A 114 -6.36 19.48 9.19
CA VAL A 114 -5.48 18.34 8.99
C VAL A 114 -5.51 17.41 10.22
N GLN A 115 -5.46 17.96 11.42
CA GLN A 115 -5.62 17.18 12.67
C GLN A 115 -6.95 16.42 12.72
N ARG A 116 -8.06 17.05 12.33
CA ARG A 116 -9.35 16.36 12.27
C ARG A 116 -9.33 15.24 11.23
N PHE A 117 -8.74 15.48 10.07
CA PHE A 117 -8.63 14.50 9.01
C PHE A 117 -7.80 13.28 9.47
N GLU A 118 -6.64 13.49 10.11
CA GLU A 118 -5.83 12.41 10.66
C GLU A 118 -6.61 11.58 11.70
N ARG A 119 -7.40 12.23 12.56
CA ARG A 119 -8.29 11.51 13.48
C ARG A 119 -9.36 10.69 12.75
N ILE A 120 -9.89 11.16 11.61
CA ILE A 120 -10.85 10.40 10.80
C ILE A 120 -10.18 9.14 10.21
N LEU A 121 -8.92 9.22 9.81
CA LEU A 121 -8.17 8.05 9.30
C LEU A 121 -7.98 7.00 10.40
N ILE A 122 -7.60 7.40 11.62
CA ILE A 122 -7.49 6.48 12.76
C ILE A 122 -8.84 5.86 13.08
N LYS A 123 -9.89 6.66 13.19
CA LYS A 123 -11.27 6.16 13.43
C LYS A 123 -11.72 5.16 12.36
N SER A 124 -11.31 5.37 11.10
CA SER A 124 -11.60 4.43 10.00
C SER A 124 -10.94 3.07 10.22
N SER A 125 -9.71 3.05 10.73
CA SER A 125 -9.01 1.82 11.10
C SER A 125 -9.68 1.11 12.27
N ASP A 126 -10.00 1.87 13.33
CA ASP A 126 -10.63 1.32 14.54
C ASP A 126 -12.03 0.77 14.29
N LEU A 127 -12.75 1.33 13.30
CA LEU A 127 -14.07 0.82 12.90
C LEU A 127 -14.03 -0.64 12.45
N LEU A 128 -12.92 -1.11 11.86
CA LEU A 128 -12.78 -2.52 11.49
C LEU A 128 -12.84 -3.42 12.74
N GLU A 129 -12.14 -3.01 13.80
CA GLU A 129 -12.14 -3.74 15.07
C GLU A 129 -13.49 -3.61 15.79
N LEU A 130 -14.09 -2.41 15.83
CA LEU A 130 -15.40 -2.19 16.45
C LEU A 130 -16.54 -2.95 15.76
N VAL A 131 -16.42 -3.23 14.47
CA VAL A 131 -17.45 -3.96 13.72
C VAL A 131 -17.12 -5.45 13.65
N TYR A 132 -15.90 -5.81 13.27
CA TYR A 132 -15.53 -7.18 12.89
C TYR A 132 -14.57 -7.87 13.87
N GLY A 133 -14.01 -7.14 14.84
CA GLY A 133 -13.15 -7.70 15.87
C GLY A 133 -13.86 -8.69 16.78
N VAL A 134 -13.14 -9.36 17.66
CA VAL A 134 -13.67 -10.43 18.53
C VAL A 134 -14.84 -9.96 19.38
N ASP A 135 -14.81 -8.72 19.88
CA ASP A 135 -15.86 -8.10 20.69
C ASP A 135 -16.70 -7.10 19.87
N GLY A 136 -16.57 -7.11 18.54
CA GLY A 136 -17.23 -6.18 17.63
C GLY A 136 -18.73 -6.46 17.47
N GLU A 137 -19.43 -5.55 16.76
CA GLU A 137 -20.87 -5.66 16.50
C GLU A 137 -21.24 -6.91 15.69
N THR A 138 -20.38 -7.30 14.74
CA THR A 138 -20.56 -8.45 13.84
C THR A 138 -19.22 -9.20 13.70
N PRO A 139 -18.76 -9.89 14.78
CA PRO A 139 -17.46 -10.48 14.78
C PRO A 139 -17.30 -11.54 13.69
N VAL A 140 -16.15 -11.55 13.02
CA VAL A 140 -15.79 -12.63 12.08
C VAL A 140 -15.45 -13.87 12.88
N SER A 141 -16.04 -15.01 12.50
CA SER A 141 -15.77 -16.26 13.21
C SER A 141 -14.36 -16.79 12.89
N ASP A 142 -13.76 -17.50 13.87
CA ASP A 142 -12.47 -18.18 13.66
C ASP A 142 -12.52 -19.17 12.48
N ALA A 143 -13.69 -19.78 12.24
CA ALA A 143 -13.87 -20.70 11.11
C ALA A 143 -13.82 -19.96 9.76
N ASP A 144 -14.40 -18.75 9.67
CA ASP A 144 -14.36 -17.95 8.45
C ASP A 144 -12.95 -17.41 8.21
N LEU A 145 -12.26 -16.97 9.26
CA LEU A 145 -10.86 -16.52 9.18
C LEU A 145 -9.95 -17.66 8.72
N THR A 146 -10.08 -18.85 9.33
CA THR A 146 -9.30 -20.03 8.93
C THR A 146 -9.59 -20.40 7.48
N SER A 147 -10.88 -20.43 7.10
CA SER A 147 -11.27 -20.74 5.71
C SER A 147 -10.73 -19.70 4.71
N HIS A 148 -10.70 -18.42 5.10
CA HIS A 148 -10.12 -17.39 4.25
C HIS A 148 -8.61 -17.58 4.07
N LEU A 149 -7.88 -17.81 5.16
CA LEU A 149 -6.45 -18.09 5.13
C LEU A 149 -6.13 -19.30 4.24
N GLU A 150 -6.81 -20.43 4.47
CA GLU A 150 -6.56 -21.66 3.73
C GLU A 150 -6.86 -21.59 2.23
N ASN A 151 -7.83 -20.75 1.81
CA ASN A 151 -8.29 -20.72 0.43
C ASN A 151 -7.77 -19.49 -0.36
N ASN A 152 -7.30 -18.44 0.30
CA ASN A 152 -7.00 -17.17 -0.36
C ASN A 152 -5.62 -16.61 -0.05
N MET A 153 -4.88 -17.21 0.89
CA MET A 153 -3.56 -16.70 1.27
C MET A 153 -2.48 -17.76 1.05
N TYR A 154 -1.29 -17.28 0.70
CA TYR A 154 -0.12 -18.12 0.48
C TYR A 154 1.07 -17.56 1.25
N GLU A 155 1.84 -18.45 1.89
CA GLU A 155 3.13 -18.06 2.43
C GLU A 155 4.20 -18.26 1.35
N LEU A 156 4.88 -17.18 1.00
CA LEU A 156 5.93 -17.17 -0.03
C LEU A 156 7.30 -16.93 0.59
N ALA A 157 8.25 -17.80 0.26
CA ALA A 157 9.66 -17.50 0.44
C ALA A 157 10.16 -16.79 -0.82
N TYR A 158 10.72 -15.60 -0.68
CA TYR A 158 11.21 -14.82 -1.81
C TYR A 158 12.56 -14.16 -1.57
N TYR A 159 13.22 -13.86 -2.67
CA TYR A 159 14.44 -13.07 -2.72
C TYR A 159 14.40 -12.15 -3.95
N THR A 160 14.70 -10.88 -3.77
CA THR A 160 14.68 -9.90 -4.86
C THR A 160 16.07 -9.77 -5.48
N ILE A 161 16.18 -10.05 -6.78
CA ILE A 161 17.40 -9.90 -7.55
C ILE A 161 17.25 -8.70 -8.49
N PRO A 162 18.18 -7.70 -8.44
CA PRO A 162 18.14 -6.58 -9.36
C PRO A 162 18.47 -7.03 -10.78
N LEU A 163 17.66 -6.63 -11.77
CA LEU A 163 17.90 -6.89 -13.20
C LEU A 163 18.79 -5.80 -13.81
N TYR A 164 19.85 -5.43 -13.12
CA TYR A 164 20.86 -4.49 -13.60
C TYR A 164 22.20 -4.73 -12.89
N ASN A 165 23.30 -4.38 -13.56
CA ASN A 165 24.62 -4.39 -12.96
C ASN A 165 24.69 -3.33 -11.85
N THR A 166 25.02 -3.73 -10.64
CA THR A 166 25.00 -2.85 -9.45
C THR A 166 26.08 -1.77 -9.45
N SER A 167 27.13 -1.91 -10.29
CA SER A 167 28.22 -0.94 -10.38
C SER A 167 28.04 0.02 -11.55
N THR A 168 27.52 -0.44 -12.68
CA THR A 168 27.39 0.36 -13.92
C THR A 168 25.96 0.84 -14.17
N TYR A 169 24.97 0.29 -13.46
CA TYR A 169 23.53 0.51 -13.66
C TYR A 169 23.02 0.11 -15.05
N ALA A 170 23.79 -0.70 -15.80
CA ALA A 170 23.34 -1.26 -17.07
C ALA A 170 22.27 -2.32 -16.81
N SER A 171 21.11 -2.17 -17.44
CA SER A 171 20.02 -3.15 -17.33
C SER A 171 20.39 -4.48 -17.98
N ALA A 172 19.86 -5.58 -17.41
CA ALA A 172 19.91 -6.89 -18.05
C ALA A 172 19.16 -6.88 -19.39
N ASP A 173 19.68 -7.58 -20.38
CA ASP A 173 18.95 -7.90 -21.60
C ASP A 173 18.09 -9.19 -21.43
N GLU A 174 17.36 -9.56 -22.49
CA GLU A 174 16.47 -10.74 -22.44
C GLU A 174 17.25 -12.05 -22.23
N ASP A 175 18.41 -12.19 -22.87
CA ASP A 175 19.25 -13.40 -22.76
C ASP A 175 19.80 -13.52 -21.33
N GLN A 176 20.30 -12.43 -20.76
CA GLN A 176 20.80 -12.38 -19.39
C GLN A 176 19.67 -12.67 -18.38
N THR A 177 18.49 -12.11 -18.59
CA THR A 177 17.32 -12.35 -17.71
C THR A 177 16.92 -13.82 -17.75
N SER A 178 16.91 -14.45 -18.95
CA SER A 178 16.60 -15.86 -19.12
C SER A 178 17.63 -16.76 -18.42
N GLU A 179 18.93 -16.46 -18.59
CA GLU A 179 20.02 -17.20 -17.94
C GLU A 179 19.93 -17.09 -16.40
N MET A 180 19.62 -15.90 -15.88
CA MET A 180 19.41 -15.70 -14.43
C MET A 180 18.23 -16.53 -13.90
N LEU A 181 17.11 -16.59 -14.63
CA LEU A 181 15.95 -17.40 -14.26
C LEU A 181 16.31 -18.90 -14.23
N ASP A 182 17.03 -19.40 -15.24
CA ASP A 182 17.46 -20.80 -15.29
C ASP A 182 18.35 -21.17 -14.09
N LEU A 183 19.26 -20.27 -13.70
CA LEU A 183 20.15 -20.48 -12.56
C LEU A 183 19.41 -20.53 -11.21
N VAL A 184 18.29 -19.84 -11.05
CA VAL A 184 17.52 -19.86 -9.80
C VAL A 184 16.43 -20.92 -9.78
N GLN A 185 16.05 -21.49 -10.94
CA GLN A 185 14.96 -22.47 -11.02
C GLN A 185 15.21 -23.70 -10.14
N ASP A 186 16.43 -24.21 -10.14
CA ASP A 186 16.83 -25.34 -9.28
C ASP A 186 16.64 -25.03 -7.79
N ALA A 187 16.93 -23.82 -7.34
CA ALA A 187 16.74 -23.40 -5.96
C ALA A 187 15.25 -23.35 -5.58
N VAL A 188 14.42 -22.85 -6.50
CA VAL A 188 12.96 -22.84 -6.35
C VAL A 188 12.40 -24.26 -6.28
N ASP A 189 12.79 -25.15 -7.20
CA ASP A 189 12.31 -26.52 -7.26
C ASP A 189 12.74 -27.32 -6.03
N GLN A 190 13.97 -27.16 -5.56
CA GLN A 190 14.47 -27.79 -4.34
C GLN A 190 13.70 -27.29 -3.10
N THR A 191 13.41 -25.99 -3.03
CA THR A 191 12.65 -25.40 -1.93
C THR A 191 11.22 -25.92 -1.89
N ASN A 192 10.55 -25.98 -3.04
CA ASN A 192 9.20 -26.53 -3.15
C ASN A 192 9.15 -28.03 -2.76
N ALA A 193 10.13 -28.80 -3.20
CA ALA A 193 10.25 -30.22 -2.82
C ALA A 193 10.51 -30.38 -1.32
N TYR A 194 11.33 -29.52 -0.73
CA TYR A 194 11.57 -29.50 0.71
C TYR A 194 10.30 -29.13 1.47
N ALA A 195 9.60 -28.06 1.10
CA ALA A 195 8.33 -27.66 1.70
C ALA A 195 7.31 -28.80 1.70
N ALA A 196 7.16 -29.50 0.56
CA ALA A 196 6.26 -30.64 0.45
C ALA A 196 6.66 -31.84 1.35
N SER A 197 7.90 -31.93 1.79
CA SER A 197 8.39 -32.98 2.69
C SER A 197 8.15 -32.66 4.17
N LEU A 198 7.91 -31.41 4.51
CA LEU A 198 7.68 -30.96 5.89
C LEU A 198 6.27 -31.36 6.33
N THR A 199 6.17 -32.26 7.30
CA THR A 199 4.89 -32.76 7.82
C THR A 199 4.90 -32.77 9.35
N GLY A 200 3.75 -32.43 9.95
CA GLY A 200 3.56 -32.55 11.41
C GLY A 200 4.29 -31.46 12.22
N LEU A 201 4.69 -30.39 11.56
CA LEU A 201 5.28 -29.21 12.22
C LEU A 201 4.17 -28.22 12.63
N SER A 202 4.47 -27.37 13.61
CA SER A 202 3.70 -26.15 13.83
C SER A 202 3.96 -25.16 12.68
N ASP A 203 3.05 -24.20 12.46
CA ASP A 203 3.21 -23.18 11.41
C ASP A 203 4.54 -22.41 11.59
N SER A 204 4.89 -22.03 12.81
CA SER A 204 6.14 -21.34 13.12
C SER A 204 7.38 -22.21 12.83
N ASP A 205 7.34 -23.52 13.13
CA ASP A 205 8.44 -24.43 12.84
C ASP A 205 8.56 -24.68 11.32
N PHE A 206 7.41 -24.78 10.62
CA PHE A 206 7.35 -24.90 9.17
C PHE A 206 7.99 -23.67 8.50
N SER A 207 7.52 -22.48 8.83
CA SER A 207 8.03 -21.22 8.28
C SER A 207 9.53 -21.05 8.54
N SER A 208 9.98 -21.38 9.74
CA SER A 208 11.40 -21.30 10.10
C SER A 208 12.26 -22.30 9.32
N ALA A 209 11.79 -23.53 9.16
CA ALA A 209 12.48 -24.56 8.39
C ALA A 209 12.53 -24.20 6.89
N LEU A 210 11.42 -23.73 6.34
CA LEU A 210 11.33 -23.31 4.94
C LEU A 210 12.27 -22.15 4.64
N LEU A 211 12.25 -21.08 5.45
CA LEU A 211 13.12 -19.93 5.27
C LEU A 211 14.60 -20.29 5.38
N GLY A 212 14.94 -21.14 6.36
CA GLY A 212 16.31 -21.59 6.55
C GLY A 212 16.82 -22.39 5.36
N TYR A 213 16.02 -23.29 4.81
CA TYR A 213 16.36 -24.06 3.63
C TYR A 213 16.46 -23.19 2.37
N PHE A 214 15.44 -22.37 2.09
CA PHE A 214 15.42 -21.43 0.98
C PHE A 214 16.61 -20.49 1.02
N SER A 215 16.94 -19.92 2.17
CA SER A 215 18.10 -19.06 2.37
C SER A 215 19.40 -19.78 1.97
N SER A 216 19.55 -21.03 2.33
CA SER A 216 20.73 -21.84 2.00
C SER A 216 20.87 -22.07 0.50
N VAL A 217 19.80 -22.52 -0.19
CA VAL A 217 19.87 -22.85 -1.62
C VAL A 217 19.99 -21.61 -2.49
N VAL A 218 19.24 -20.53 -2.16
CA VAL A 218 19.31 -19.26 -2.88
C VAL A 218 20.71 -18.64 -2.74
N THR A 219 21.24 -18.53 -1.53
CA THR A 219 22.56 -17.95 -1.30
C THR A 219 23.66 -18.68 -2.08
N SER A 220 23.49 -19.99 -2.30
CA SER A 220 24.45 -20.79 -3.09
C SER A 220 24.37 -20.48 -4.60
N ALA A 221 23.22 -20.09 -5.14
CA ALA A 221 23.04 -19.74 -6.55
C ALA A 221 23.40 -18.29 -6.86
N LEU A 222 23.26 -17.38 -5.92
CA LEU A 222 23.41 -15.93 -6.15
C LEU A 222 24.74 -15.49 -6.75
N PRO A 223 25.93 -16.05 -6.39
CA PRO A 223 27.17 -15.66 -7.02
C PRO A 223 27.18 -15.84 -8.54
N GLU A 224 26.61 -16.93 -9.06
CA GLU A 224 26.51 -17.20 -10.48
C GLU A 224 25.48 -16.29 -11.15
N VAL A 225 24.33 -16.06 -10.50
CA VAL A 225 23.28 -15.16 -10.98
C VAL A 225 23.80 -13.73 -11.14
N TYR A 226 24.52 -13.20 -10.15
CA TYR A 226 25.10 -11.85 -10.24
C TYR A 226 26.24 -11.77 -11.27
N ALA A 227 26.97 -12.86 -11.50
CA ALA A 227 28.02 -12.91 -12.51
C ALA A 227 27.49 -12.74 -13.94
N VAL A 228 26.26 -13.19 -14.24
CA VAL A 228 25.59 -12.96 -15.54
C VAL A 228 25.53 -11.47 -15.88
N LEU A 229 25.31 -10.63 -14.87
CA LEU A 229 25.25 -9.17 -15.01
C LEU A 229 26.65 -8.51 -14.93
N GLY A 230 27.72 -9.28 -14.78
CA GLY A 230 29.07 -8.75 -14.50
C GLY A 230 29.15 -8.05 -13.13
N SER A 231 28.26 -8.41 -12.19
CA SER A 231 28.23 -7.93 -10.80
C SER A 231 28.83 -8.96 -9.86
N THR A 232 29.18 -8.52 -8.64
CA THR A 232 29.60 -9.41 -7.56
C THR A 232 28.51 -9.46 -6.51
N TYR A 233 28.09 -10.66 -6.14
CA TYR A 233 27.17 -10.85 -5.03
C TYR A 233 27.83 -10.44 -3.72
N SER A 234 27.09 -9.67 -2.90
CA SER A 234 27.48 -9.34 -1.53
C SER A 234 26.36 -9.76 -0.59
N SER A 235 26.67 -10.57 0.41
CA SER A 235 25.73 -11.07 1.39
C SER A 235 25.10 -9.97 2.29
N ASP A 236 25.63 -8.75 2.22
CA ASP A 236 25.18 -7.65 3.08
C ASP A 236 24.01 -6.85 2.50
N SER A 237 23.58 -7.15 1.26
CA SER A 237 22.64 -6.29 0.54
C SER A 237 21.16 -6.69 0.67
N ASN A 238 20.85 -7.98 0.79
CA ASN A 238 19.48 -8.49 0.95
C ASN A 238 19.49 -9.83 1.68
N ALA A 239 18.43 -10.13 2.40
CA ALA A 239 18.19 -11.44 3.00
C ALA A 239 16.91 -12.05 2.42
N PRO A 240 16.85 -13.38 2.25
CA PRO A 240 15.60 -14.07 1.96
C PRO A 240 14.55 -13.79 3.02
N SER A 241 13.30 -13.62 2.60
CA SER A 241 12.16 -13.28 3.46
C SER A 241 11.00 -14.23 3.23
N LEU A 242 10.13 -14.35 4.23
CA LEU A 242 8.81 -14.97 4.12
C LEU A 242 7.75 -13.90 4.20
N GLU A 243 6.72 -14.02 3.40
CA GLU A 243 5.57 -13.13 3.40
C GLU A 243 4.29 -13.95 3.19
N LEU A 244 3.25 -13.59 3.93
CA LEU A 244 1.89 -14.10 3.72
C LEU A 244 1.16 -13.13 2.80
N ILE A 245 0.68 -13.61 1.64
CA ILE A 245 -0.04 -12.82 0.62
C ILE A 245 -1.39 -13.42 0.29
#